data_a5285936e8338feff0d15490476bb50f
#
_entry.id   a5285936e8338feff0d15490476bb50f
#
_cell.length_a   1.000
_cell.length_b   1.000
_cell.length_c   1.000
_cell.angle_alpha   90.00
_cell.angle_beta   90.00
_cell.angle_gamma   90.00
#
_symmetry.space_group_name_H-M   'P 1'
#
loop_
_entity.id
_entity.type
_entity.pdbx_description
1 polymer ?
#
loop_
_entity_poly.entity_id
_entity_poly.type
_entity_poly.pdbx_seq_one_letter_code
_entity_poly.pdbx_strand_id
1 'polypeptide(L)'
;CYSLIDQAKGVLALAGLLCDIGKIRVRPELLSRASGLDPAEMIEVRRHVQDGLDILAKTPGLPHAVLDAVATHHERHDGSGYPNGLQGVDIPMFGRIMGIVDSYDAMTSPRPHAAARAPHDAVMELYEGRDTLHQSELVEQFIQTCGIYPAGSLVELSDGRVGVITEVHALKRLRPSLMLLLDEGKQRLPEFHSLDMGVTFEDAHGRPLTVKCSLCAGAHGVDNFELFLD
;
A
#
# COMPACT_ATOMS: atom_id res chain seq x y z
N CYS A 1 18.30 -11.23 20.14
CA CYS A 1 17.47 -10.14 19.55
C CYS A 1 17.30 -10.27 18.03
N TYR A 2 18.36 -10.56 17.26
CA TYR A 2 18.27 -10.69 15.80
C TYR A 2 17.23 -11.74 15.35
N SER A 3 17.14 -12.88 16.04
CA SER A 3 16.22 -13.97 15.64
C SER A 3 14.73 -13.64 15.75
N LEU A 4 14.30 -12.82 16.71
CA LEU A 4 12.87 -12.48 16.88
C LEU A 4 12.37 -11.50 15.79
N ILE A 5 13.20 -10.52 15.43
CA ILE A 5 12.88 -9.57 14.37
C ILE A 5 12.81 -10.29 13.01
N ASP A 6 13.75 -11.19 12.74
CA ASP A 6 13.77 -11.96 11.49
C ASP A 6 12.61 -12.95 11.42
N GLN A 7 12.21 -13.55 12.54
CA GLN A 7 11.00 -14.37 12.62
C GLN A 7 9.73 -13.55 12.34
N ALA A 8 9.61 -12.36 12.93
CA ALA A 8 8.45 -11.47 12.67
C ALA A 8 8.37 -11.04 11.21
N LYS A 9 9.50 -10.68 10.59
CA LYS A 9 9.57 -10.38 9.16
C LYS A 9 9.16 -11.58 8.30
N GLY A 10 9.65 -12.77 8.64
CA GLY A 10 9.28 -14.02 7.95
C GLY A 10 7.79 -14.32 8.04
N VAL A 11 7.17 -14.12 9.21
CA VAL A 11 5.72 -14.30 9.40
C VAL A 11 4.95 -13.31 8.52
N LEU A 12 5.28 -12.02 8.52
CA LEU A 12 4.60 -11.01 7.72
C LEU A 12 4.77 -11.26 6.22
N ALA A 13 5.98 -11.64 5.77
CA ALA A 13 6.23 -11.95 4.38
C ALA A 13 5.41 -13.16 3.90
N LEU A 14 5.37 -14.24 4.67
CA LEU A 14 4.55 -15.42 4.36
C LEU A 14 3.06 -15.10 4.42
N ALA A 15 2.61 -14.35 5.42
CA ALA A 15 1.22 -13.94 5.52
C ALA A 15 0.79 -13.10 4.31
N GLY A 16 1.61 -12.11 3.89
CA GLY A 16 1.33 -11.29 2.72
C GLY A 16 1.25 -12.09 1.43
N LEU A 17 2.12 -13.10 1.26
CA LEU A 17 2.08 -13.98 0.09
C LEU A 17 0.85 -14.91 0.08
N LEU A 18 0.36 -15.31 1.24
CA LEU A 18 -0.62 -16.39 1.40
C LEU A 18 -2.02 -15.91 1.80
N CYS A 19 -2.20 -14.64 2.22
CA CYS A 19 -3.48 -14.14 2.74
C CYS A 19 -4.64 -14.37 1.79
N ASP A 20 -4.40 -14.27 0.49
CA ASP A 20 -5.38 -14.39 -0.57
C ASP A 20 -5.41 -15.76 -1.27
N ILE A 21 -4.66 -16.76 -0.80
CA ILE A 21 -4.59 -18.08 -1.45
C ILE A 21 -5.97 -18.74 -1.64
N GLY A 22 -6.89 -18.47 -0.74
CA GLY A 22 -8.25 -18.98 -0.83
C GLY A 22 -9.08 -18.44 -1.99
N LYS A 23 -8.66 -17.33 -2.61
CA LYS A 23 -9.32 -16.79 -3.81
C LYS A 23 -9.33 -17.77 -4.99
N ILE A 24 -8.46 -18.77 -4.99
CA ILE A 24 -8.48 -19.84 -6.00
C ILE A 24 -9.79 -20.63 -6.00
N ARG A 25 -10.58 -20.58 -4.92
CA ARG A 25 -11.89 -21.25 -4.82
C ARG A 25 -13.07 -20.33 -5.12
N VAL A 26 -12.82 -19.05 -5.25
CA VAL A 26 -13.83 -18.06 -5.64
C VAL A 26 -14.04 -18.12 -7.15
N ARG A 27 -15.28 -18.01 -7.60
CA ARG A 27 -15.60 -17.97 -9.03
C ARG A 27 -14.84 -16.83 -9.72
N PRO A 28 -14.08 -17.11 -10.82
CA PRO A 28 -13.26 -16.09 -11.50
C PRO A 28 -14.08 -14.89 -11.97
N GLU A 29 -15.36 -15.09 -12.34
CA GLU A 29 -16.26 -14.05 -12.81
C GLU A 29 -16.54 -12.99 -11.74
N LEU A 30 -16.51 -13.38 -10.44
CA LEU A 30 -16.68 -12.46 -9.34
C LEU A 30 -15.41 -11.60 -9.12
N LEU A 31 -14.24 -12.23 -9.29
CA LEU A 31 -12.96 -11.54 -9.11
C LEU A 31 -12.64 -10.56 -10.26
N SER A 32 -13.12 -10.85 -11.47
CA SER A 32 -12.89 -10.04 -12.67
C SER A 32 -13.99 -9.03 -12.98
N ARG A 33 -15.05 -8.99 -12.17
CA ARG A 33 -16.21 -8.11 -12.44
C ARG A 33 -15.87 -6.65 -12.22
N ALA A 34 -16.20 -5.81 -13.21
CA ALA A 34 -16.05 -4.36 -13.12
C ALA A 34 -17.18 -3.66 -12.33
N SER A 35 -18.36 -4.29 -12.23
CA SER A 35 -19.47 -3.78 -11.40
C SER A 35 -19.37 -4.29 -9.96
N GLY A 36 -20.02 -3.59 -9.03
CA GLY A 36 -20.11 -4.04 -7.64
C GLY A 36 -20.74 -5.44 -7.51
N LEU A 37 -20.39 -6.12 -6.43
CA LEU A 37 -20.95 -7.42 -6.06
C LEU A 37 -22.24 -7.23 -5.25
N ASP A 38 -23.20 -8.12 -5.43
CA ASP A 38 -24.35 -8.18 -4.54
C ASP A 38 -23.99 -8.78 -3.15
N PRO A 39 -24.86 -8.69 -2.13
CA PRO A 39 -24.55 -9.22 -0.80
C PRO A 39 -24.23 -10.70 -0.76
N ALA A 40 -24.87 -11.54 -1.57
CA ALA A 40 -24.62 -12.98 -1.61
C ALA A 40 -23.27 -13.29 -2.26
N GLU A 41 -22.94 -12.60 -3.34
CA GLU A 41 -21.64 -12.68 -4.02
C GLU A 41 -20.51 -12.19 -3.12
N MET A 42 -20.74 -11.13 -2.36
CA MET A 42 -19.78 -10.63 -1.38
C MET A 42 -19.50 -11.68 -0.28
N ILE A 43 -20.51 -12.40 0.20
CA ILE A 43 -20.34 -13.50 1.14
C ILE A 43 -19.44 -14.59 0.52
N GLU A 44 -19.67 -14.95 -0.74
CA GLU A 44 -18.85 -15.93 -1.44
C GLU A 44 -17.38 -15.47 -1.52
N VAL A 45 -17.14 -14.21 -1.92
CA VAL A 45 -15.78 -13.68 -1.98
C VAL A 45 -15.12 -13.66 -0.61
N ARG A 46 -15.82 -13.24 0.45
CA ARG A 46 -15.29 -13.21 1.83
C ARG A 46 -14.90 -14.60 2.37
N ARG A 47 -15.48 -15.68 1.84
CA ARG A 47 -15.11 -17.04 2.20
C ARG A 47 -13.65 -17.39 1.87
N HIS A 48 -12.97 -16.61 1.00
CA HIS A 48 -11.56 -16.87 0.68
C HIS A 48 -10.68 -16.94 1.94
N VAL A 49 -11.02 -16.21 3.02
CA VAL A 49 -10.28 -16.29 4.30
C VAL A 49 -10.32 -17.72 4.86
N GLN A 50 -11.53 -18.29 5.00
CA GLN A 50 -11.70 -19.66 5.51
C GLN A 50 -11.15 -20.70 4.52
N ASP A 51 -11.40 -20.52 3.23
CA ASP A 51 -10.89 -21.41 2.19
C ASP A 51 -9.36 -21.42 2.14
N GLY A 52 -8.73 -20.26 2.41
CA GLY A 52 -7.28 -20.12 2.54
C GLY A 52 -6.75 -20.89 3.75
N LEU A 53 -7.38 -20.74 4.90
CA LEU A 53 -7.03 -21.50 6.11
C LEU A 53 -7.14 -23.01 5.90
N ASP A 54 -8.18 -23.47 5.21
CA ASP A 54 -8.39 -24.91 4.89
C ASP A 54 -7.30 -25.46 3.94
N ILE A 55 -6.76 -24.62 3.08
CA ILE A 55 -5.61 -24.96 2.21
C ILE A 55 -4.34 -25.00 3.06
N LEU A 56 -4.08 -23.97 3.83
CA LEU A 56 -2.86 -23.79 4.61
C LEU A 56 -2.74 -24.80 5.75
N ALA A 57 -3.86 -25.23 6.35
CA ALA A 57 -3.87 -26.26 7.38
C ALA A 57 -3.28 -27.61 6.92
N LYS A 58 -3.20 -27.83 5.60
CA LYS A 58 -2.59 -29.03 5.01
C LYS A 58 -1.10 -28.86 4.71
N THR A 59 -0.54 -27.70 4.97
CA THR A 59 0.87 -27.36 4.73
C THR A 59 1.65 -27.51 6.02
N PRO A 60 2.48 -28.57 6.17
CA PRO A 60 3.25 -28.77 7.40
C PRO A 60 4.29 -27.66 7.58
N GLY A 61 4.51 -27.29 8.84
CA GLY A 61 5.61 -26.36 9.21
C GLY A 61 5.29 -24.88 9.08
N LEU A 62 4.06 -24.48 8.72
CA LEU A 62 3.66 -23.08 8.77
C LEU A 62 3.52 -22.61 10.22
N PRO A 63 4.14 -21.47 10.61
CA PRO A 63 3.96 -20.89 11.93
C PRO A 63 2.49 -20.53 12.18
N HIS A 64 1.98 -20.77 13.39
CA HIS A 64 0.61 -20.37 13.78
C HIS A 64 0.36 -18.87 13.54
N ALA A 65 1.34 -18.03 13.79
CA ALA A 65 1.23 -16.59 13.58
C ALA A 65 0.94 -16.20 12.11
N VAL A 66 1.34 -17.02 11.13
CA VAL A 66 0.96 -16.85 9.71
C VAL A 66 -0.52 -17.14 9.53
N LEU A 67 -1.00 -18.24 10.12
CA LEU A 67 -2.43 -18.62 10.05
C LEU A 67 -3.30 -17.55 10.74
N ASP A 68 -2.89 -17.06 11.91
CA ASP A 68 -3.58 -15.98 12.62
C ASP A 68 -3.66 -14.72 11.77
N ALA A 69 -2.56 -14.33 11.13
CA ALA A 69 -2.53 -13.17 10.23
C ALA A 69 -3.45 -13.35 9.03
N VAL A 70 -3.42 -14.52 8.38
CA VAL A 70 -4.33 -14.87 7.26
C VAL A 70 -5.78 -14.86 7.71
N ALA A 71 -6.08 -15.41 8.91
CA ALA A 71 -7.44 -15.44 9.45
C ALA A 71 -8.04 -14.05 9.71
N THR A 72 -7.19 -13.04 9.95
CA THR A 72 -7.64 -11.77 10.54
C THR A 72 -7.25 -10.51 9.74
N HIS A 73 -6.66 -10.66 8.54
CA HIS A 73 -6.21 -9.50 7.73
C HIS A 73 -7.36 -8.60 7.25
N HIS A 74 -8.60 -9.10 7.23
CA HIS A 74 -9.80 -8.32 6.92
C HIS A 74 -10.60 -7.89 8.15
N GLU A 75 -10.13 -8.20 9.36
CA GLU A 75 -10.73 -7.63 10.56
C GLU A 75 -10.43 -6.12 10.65
N ARG A 76 -11.29 -5.38 11.30
CA ARG A 76 -11.15 -3.93 11.46
C ARG A 76 -11.20 -3.58 12.94
N HIS A 77 -10.47 -2.55 13.34
CA HIS A 77 -10.27 -2.19 14.74
C HIS A 77 -11.57 -1.94 15.49
N ASP A 78 -12.59 -1.42 14.81
CA ASP A 78 -13.94 -1.18 15.32
C ASP A 78 -14.88 -2.41 15.30
N GLY A 79 -14.43 -3.55 14.79
CA GLY A 79 -15.22 -4.78 14.65
C GLY A 79 -16.12 -4.82 13.41
N SER A 80 -16.04 -3.86 12.51
CA SER A 80 -16.79 -3.85 11.25
C SER A 80 -16.22 -4.83 10.20
N GLY A 81 -15.08 -5.46 10.50
CA GLY A 81 -14.39 -6.40 9.63
C GLY A 81 -15.02 -7.79 9.56
N TYR A 82 -14.31 -8.72 8.96
CA TYR A 82 -14.70 -10.11 8.83
C TYR A 82 -13.46 -11.03 8.90
N PRO A 83 -13.61 -12.35 9.17
CA PRO A 83 -14.87 -13.13 9.23
C PRO A 83 -15.55 -13.11 10.61
N ASN A 84 -14.87 -12.73 11.68
CA ASN A 84 -15.36 -12.91 13.05
C ASN A 84 -15.83 -11.60 13.71
N GLY A 85 -15.54 -10.43 13.13
CA GLY A 85 -15.85 -9.12 13.72
C GLY A 85 -15.06 -8.84 15.01
N LEU A 86 -13.80 -9.26 15.05
CA LEU A 86 -12.89 -9.02 16.17
C LEU A 86 -12.62 -7.52 16.33
N GLN A 87 -12.42 -7.07 17.57
CA GLN A 87 -12.22 -5.66 17.88
C GLN A 87 -10.87 -5.41 18.58
N GLY A 88 -10.26 -4.29 18.26
CA GLY A 88 -9.11 -3.78 18.98
C GLY A 88 -7.98 -4.79 19.14
N VAL A 89 -7.65 -5.10 20.39
CA VAL A 89 -6.55 -6.01 20.75
C VAL A 89 -6.89 -7.50 20.58
N ASP A 90 -8.16 -7.84 20.38
CA ASP A 90 -8.59 -9.21 20.07
C ASP A 90 -8.13 -9.63 18.66
N ILE A 91 -7.86 -8.66 17.79
CA ILE A 91 -7.21 -8.92 16.52
C ILE A 91 -5.71 -9.13 16.77
N PRO A 92 -5.14 -10.29 16.41
CA PRO A 92 -3.71 -10.56 16.54
C PRO A 92 -2.85 -9.47 15.89
N MET A 93 -1.68 -9.15 16.48
CA MET A 93 -0.81 -8.07 16.03
C MET A 93 -0.49 -8.15 14.52
N PHE A 94 -0.14 -9.35 14.01
CA PHE A 94 0.16 -9.54 12.60
C PHE A 94 -1.07 -9.33 11.70
N GLY A 95 -2.27 -9.67 12.17
CA GLY A 95 -3.52 -9.39 11.49
C GLY A 95 -3.78 -7.89 11.36
N ARG A 96 -3.56 -7.12 12.44
CA ARG A 96 -3.69 -5.64 12.43
C ARG A 96 -2.72 -5.00 11.44
N ILE A 97 -1.45 -5.46 11.40
CA ILE A 97 -0.45 -4.98 10.45
C ILE A 97 -0.85 -5.35 9.02
N MET A 98 -1.24 -6.60 8.79
CA MET A 98 -1.67 -7.07 7.47
C MET A 98 -2.89 -6.31 6.97
N GLY A 99 -3.85 -5.99 7.83
CA GLY A 99 -5.03 -5.20 7.47
C GLY A 99 -4.70 -3.80 6.95
N ILE A 100 -3.65 -3.16 7.47
CA ILE A 100 -3.16 -1.86 6.97
C ILE A 100 -2.50 -2.04 5.60
N VAL A 101 -1.59 -3.01 5.48
CA VAL A 101 -0.84 -3.28 4.25
C VAL A 101 -1.76 -3.68 3.11
N ASP A 102 -2.70 -4.61 3.35
CA ASP A 102 -3.71 -5.05 2.37
C ASP A 102 -4.61 -3.89 1.93
N SER A 103 -5.03 -3.03 2.87
CA SER A 103 -5.83 -1.85 2.55
C SER A 103 -5.06 -0.85 1.67
N TYR A 104 -3.77 -0.62 1.95
CA TYR A 104 -2.91 0.22 1.14
C TYR A 104 -2.73 -0.35 -0.27
N ASP A 105 -2.38 -1.64 -0.38
CA ASP A 105 -2.23 -2.32 -1.67
C ASP A 105 -3.54 -2.27 -2.48
N ALA A 106 -4.66 -2.54 -1.83
CA ALA A 106 -5.98 -2.49 -2.45
C ALA A 106 -6.32 -1.12 -3.07
N MET A 107 -5.89 -0.04 -2.44
CA MET A 107 -6.11 1.33 -2.93
C MET A 107 -5.14 1.72 -4.04
N THR A 108 -3.90 1.27 -3.98
CA THR A 108 -2.83 1.69 -4.90
C THR A 108 -2.67 0.78 -6.12
N SER A 109 -3.24 -0.43 -6.08
CA SER A 109 -3.23 -1.38 -7.21
C SER A 109 -4.49 -1.25 -8.07
N PRO A 110 -4.38 -1.29 -9.42
CA PRO A 110 -5.54 -1.27 -10.29
C PRO A 110 -6.35 -2.56 -10.10
N ARG A 111 -7.67 -2.43 -9.95
CA ARG A 111 -8.61 -3.55 -9.82
C ARG A 111 -9.69 -3.45 -10.89
N PRO A 112 -10.35 -4.56 -11.28
CA PRO A 112 -11.37 -4.53 -12.32
C PRO A 112 -12.50 -3.52 -12.08
N HIS A 113 -12.80 -3.23 -10.81
CA HIS A 113 -13.89 -2.35 -10.39
C HIS A 113 -13.43 -0.99 -9.82
N ALA A 114 -12.10 -0.74 -9.73
CA ALA A 114 -11.56 0.50 -9.17
C ALA A 114 -10.22 0.85 -9.82
N ALA A 115 -10.08 2.10 -10.27
CA ALA A 115 -8.80 2.63 -10.68
C ALA A 115 -7.86 2.74 -9.44
N ALA A 116 -6.56 2.55 -9.67
CA ALA A 116 -5.56 2.79 -8.64
C ALA A 116 -5.59 4.26 -8.21
N ARG A 117 -5.51 4.49 -6.90
CA ARG A 117 -5.35 5.83 -6.32
C ARG A 117 -3.88 6.23 -6.26
N ALA A 118 -3.63 7.51 -6.16
CA ALA A 118 -2.28 7.99 -5.91
C ALA A 118 -1.81 7.51 -4.51
N PRO A 119 -0.54 7.09 -4.36
CA PRO A 119 -0.03 6.55 -3.09
C PRO A 119 -0.22 7.48 -1.89
N HIS A 120 -0.05 8.79 -2.07
CA HIS A 120 -0.31 9.78 -1.03
C HIS A 120 -1.77 9.76 -0.55
N ASP A 121 -2.73 9.66 -1.48
CA ASP A 121 -4.16 9.66 -1.14
C ASP A 121 -4.53 8.40 -0.35
N ALA A 122 -3.92 7.26 -0.70
CA ALA A 122 -4.07 6.02 0.06
C ALA A 122 -3.50 6.14 1.49
N VAL A 123 -2.32 6.77 1.64
CA VAL A 123 -1.74 7.06 2.97
C VAL A 123 -2.66 7.98 3.79
N MET A 124 -3.22 9.01 3.17
CA MET A 124 -4.16 9.92 3.85
C MET A 124 -5.45 9.21 4.28
N GLU A 125 -6.01 8.34 3.44
CA GLU A 125 -7.20 7.55 3.79
C GLU A 125 -6.92 6.59 4.96
N LEU A 126 -5.76 5.93 4.99
CA LEU A 126 -5.35 5.14 6.15
C LEU A 126 -5.25 5.99 7.42
N TYR A 127 -4.70 7.21 7.32
CA TYR A 127 -4.61 8.13 8.44
C TYR A 127 -5.98 8.61 8.93
N GLU A 128 -6.92 8.87 8.04
CA GLU A 128 -8.30 9.23 8.39
C GLU A 128 -9.06 8.06 9.04
N GLY A 129 -8.81 6.83 8.59
CA GLY A 129 -9.38 5.60 9.16
C GLY A 129 -8.72 5.09 10.44
N ARG A 130 -7.70 5.80 10.99
CA ARG A 130 -7.10 5.44 12.27
C ARG A 130 -8.13 5.57 13.40
N ASP A 131 -7.97 4.75 14.45
CA ASP A 131 -8.88 4.62 15.60
C ASP A 131 -10.28 4.07 15.25
N THR A 132 -10.60 3.87 13.98
CA THR A 132 -11.82 3.22 13.51
C THR A 132 -11.48 1.92 12.77
N LEU A 133 -11.03 2.00 11.55
CA LEU A 133 -10.71 0.81 10.74
C LEU A 133 -9.37 0.17 11.15
N HIS A 134 -8.41 0.96 11.59
CA HIS A 134 -7.05 0.53 11.92
C HIS A 134 -6.58 1.13 13.24
N GLN A 135 -5.69 0.42 13.93
CA GLN A 135 -5.07 0.92 15.15
C GLN A 135 -4.15 2.11 14.85
N SER A 136 -4.35 3.22 15.57
CA SER A 136 -3.67 4.51 15.35
C SER A 136 -2.15 4.38 15.30
N GLU A 137 -1.55 3.76 16.31
CA GLU A 137 -0.10 3.65 16.43
C GLU A 137 0.53 2.85 15.29
N LEU A 138 -0.19 1.83 14.78
CA LEU A 138 0.30 1.02 13.66
C LEU A 138 0.21 1.80 12.33
N VAL A 139 -0.86 2.58 12.13
CA VAL A 139 -0.97 3.48 10.97
C VAL A 139 0.14 4.53 10.99
N GLU A 140 0.39 5.14 12.15
CA GLU A 140 1.47 6.13 12.30
C GLU A 140 2.84 5.51 12.00
N GLN A 141 3.11 4.28 12.48
CA GLN A 141 4.34 3.56 12.17
C GLN A 141 4.45 3.21 10.67
N PHE A 142 3.35 2.81 10.04
CA PHE A 142 3.31 2.57 8.60
C PHE A 142 3.69 3.84 7.83
N ILE A 143 3.07 4.98 8.16
CA ILE A 143 3.38 6.28 7.54
C ILE A 143 4.82 6.72 7.84
N GLN A 144 5.32 6.42 9.05
CA GLN A 144 6.72 6.70 9.39
C GLN A 144 7.71 5.90 8.54
N THR A 145 7.36 4.68 8.18
CA THR A 145 8.21 3.77 7.42
C THR A 145 8.14 4.04 5.91
N CYS A 146 6.93 4.17 5.37
CA CYS A 146 6.71 4.35 3.94
C CYS A 146 6.87 5.82 3.49
N GLY A 147 6.68 6.78 4.41
CA GLY A 147 6.62 8.20 4.09
C GLY A 147 5.22 8.68 3.71
N ILE A 148 5.02 9.99 3.73
CA ILE A 148 3.79 10.66 3.24
C ILE A 148 3.70 10.55 1.72
N TYR A 149 4.85 10.59 1.07
CA TYR A 149 5.04 10.31 -0.36
C TYR A 149 5.94 9.07 -0.47
N PRO A 150 5.39 7.87 -0.56
CA PRO A 150 6.19 6.65 -0.61
C PRO A 150 7.15 6.58 -1.80
N ALA A 151 8.28 5.89 -1.63
CA ALA A 151 9.19 5.61 -2.74
C ALA A 151 8.44 4.88 -3.87
N GLY A 152 8.75 5.21 -5.13
CA GLY A 152 8.02 4.74 -6.30
C GLY A 152 6.79 5.59 -6.66
N SER A 153 6.37 6.55 -5.81
CA SER A 153 5.26 7.45 -6.11
C SER A 153 5.63 8.44 -7.22
N LEU A 154 4.73 8.62 -8.18
CA LEU A 154 4.81 9.69 -9.17
C LEU A 154 4.25 10.98 -8.55
N VAL A 155 4.98 12.07 -8.67
CA VAL A 155 4.56 13.38 -8.10
C VAL A 155 4.80 14.52 -9.08
N GLU A 156 3.95 15.54 -8.98
CA GLU A 156 4.14 16.84 -9.61
C GLU A 156 4.71 17.82 -8.60
N LEU A 157 5.72 18.57 -8.99
CA LEU A 157 6.32 19.64 -8.20
C LEU A 157 5.60 20.96 -8.42
N SER A 158 5.83 21.93 -7.51
CA SER A 158 5.24 23.27 -7.57
C SER A 158 5.64 24.07 -8.82
N ASP A 159 6.76 23.73 -9.45
CA ASP A 159 7.22 24.32 -10.71
C ASP A 159 6.66 23.60 -11.96
N GLY A 160 5.89 22.55 -11.78
CA GLY A 160 5.24 21.80 -12.87
C GLY A 160 6.04 20.58 -13.34
N ARG A 161 7.29 20.38 -12.94
CA ARG A 161 8.04 19.16 -13.29
C ARG A 161 7.43 17.94 -12.65
N VAL A 162 7.62 16.77 -13.26
CA VAL A 162 7.12 15.49 -12.74
C VAL A 162 8.29 14.53 -12.53
N GLY A 163 8.26 13.82 -11.41
CA GLY A 163 9.28 12.83 -11.08
C GLY A 163 8.76 11.70 -10.24
N VAL A 164 9.55 10.64 -10.14
CA VAL A 164 9.32 9.49 -9.25
C VAL A 164 10.16 9.65 -8.00
N ILE A 165 9.57 9.42 -6.84
CA ILE A 165 10.26 9.43 -5.56
C ILE A 165 11.18 8.22 -5.48
N THR A 166 12.47 8.47 -5.29
CA THR A 166 13.50 7.44 -5.16
C THR A 166 13.87 7.17 -3.71
N GLU A 167 13.79 8.20 -2.84
CA GLU A 167 14.15 8.07 -1.44
C GLU A 167 13.33 9.01 -0.56
N VAL A 168 12.95 8.52 0.62
CA VAL A 168 12.23 9.29 1.65
C VAL A 168 13.17 9.60 2.80
N HIS A 169 13.33 10.89 3.11
CA HIS A 169 14.19 11.34 4.21
C HIS A 169 13.46 11.25 5.56
N ALA A 170 13.99 10.47 6.51
CA ALA A 170 13.39 10.24 7.82
C ALA A 170 13.10 11.55 8.60
N LEU A 171 13.98 12.55 8.48
CA LEU A 171 13.87 13.84 9.18
C LEU A 171 13.18 14.94 8.35
N LYS A 172 13.06 14.76 7.02
CA LYS A 172 12.49 15.76 6.10
C LYS A 172 11.44 15.11 5.20
N ARG A 173 10.42 14.52 5.80
CA ARG A 173 9.42 13.64 5.15
C ARG A 173 8.65 14.28 3.98
N LEU A 174 8.53 15.61 3.95
CA LEU A 174 7.89 16.36 2.86
C LEU A 174 8.88 16.78 1.77
N ARG A 175 10.14 16.39 1.87
CA ARG A 175 11.22 16.77 0.97
C ARG A 175 12.02 15.55 0.52
N PRO A 176 11.41 14.67 -0.29
CA PRO A 176 12.04 13.44 -0.76
C PRO A 176 13.12 13.71 -1.81
N SER A 177 13.90 12.69 -2.14
CA SER A 177 14.69 12.64 -3.37
C SER A 177 13.85 12.08 -4.50
N LEU A 178 14.04 12.60 -5.71
CA LEU A 178 13.27 12.26 -6.91
C LEU A 178 14.18 12.00 -8.10
N MET A 179 13.71 11.18 -9.01
CA MET A 179 14.17 11.11 -10.39
C MET A 179 13.19 11.93 -11.24
N LEU A 180 13.62 13.05 -11.81
CA LEU A 180 12.80 13.88 -12.70
C LEU A 180 12.68 13.21 -14.06
N LEU A 181 11.45 13.12 -14.56
CA LEU A 181 11.10 12.43 -15.81
C LEU A 181 10.54 13.37 -16.86
N LEU A 182 9.72 14.35 -16.42
CA LEU A 182 9.07 15.31 -17.30
C LEU A 182 9.42 16.74 -16.89
N ASP A 183 9.53 17.62 -17.88
CA ASP A 183 9.69 19.04 -17.68
C ASP A 183 8.38 19.74 -17.25
N GLU A 184 8.41 21.06 -17.10
CA GLU A 184 7.26 21.90 -16.73
C GLU A 184 6.11 21.79 -17.75
N GLY A 185 6.44 21.54 -19.04
CA GLY A 185 5.50 21.34 -20.15
C GLY A 185 4.99 19.90 -20.27
N LYS A 186 5.34 19.02 -19.33
CA LYS A 186 5.02 17.58 -19.34
C LYS A 186 5.65 16.82 -20.52
N GLN A 187 6.74 17.35 -21.09
CA GLN A 187 7.51 16.63 -22.09
C GLN A 187 8.57 15.76 -21.40
N ARG A 188 8.80 14.56 -21.93
CA ARG A 188 9.82 13.64 -21.41
C ARG A 188 11.21 14.26 -21.52
N LEU A 189 11.94 14.27 -20.42
CA LEU A 189 13.33 14.72 -20.39
C LEU A 189 14.20 13.76 -21.23
N PRO A 190 15.15 14.30 -22.03
CA PRO A 190 16.07 13.46 -22.80
C PRO A 190 17.01 12.63 -21.91
N GLU A 191 17.32 13.14 -20.72
CA GLU A 191 18.07 12.45 -19.68
C GLU A 191 17.35 12.67 -18.34
N PHE A 192 17.31 11.64 -17.50
CA PHE A 192 16.68 11.73 -16.19
C PHE A 192 17.67 12.34 -15.20
N HIS A 193 17.16 13.25 -14.35
CA HIS A 193 17.98 13.96 -13.39
C HIS A 193 17.51 13.68 -11.97
N SER A 194 18.47 13.35 -11.10
CA SER A 194 18.19 13.24 -9.66
C SER A 194 18.01 14.64 -9.06
N LEU A 195 16.98 14.80 -8.24
CA LEU A 195 16.68 16.01 -7.47
C LEU A 195 16.51 15.64 -6.01
N ASP A 196 17.41 16.09 -5.15
CA ASP A 196 17.26 15.97 -3.70
C ASP A 196 16.59 17.25 -3.15
N MET A 197 15.32 17.14 -2.78
CA MET A 197 14.58 18.23 -2.15
C MET A 197 15.04 18.48 -0.71
N GLY A 198 15.79 17.57 -0.09
CA GLY A 198 16.39 17.78 1.23
C GLY A 198 17.40 18.91 1.27
N VAL A 199 18.03 19.22 0.12
CA VAL A 199 19.02 20.29 -0.06
C VAL A 199 18.59 21.36 -1.06
N THR A 200 17.69 21.04 -2.01
CA THR A 200 17.19 21.98 -3.02
C THR A 200 15.87 22.58 -2.56
N PHE A 201 15.87 23.85 -2.15
CA PHE A 201 14.72 24.52 -1.54
C PHE A 201 13.92 25.38 -2.50
N GLU A 202 14.51 25.79 -3.62
CA GLU A 202 13.94 26.73 -4.58
C GLU A 202 14.02 26.17 -6.00
N ASP A 203 13.09 26.61 -6.85
CA ASP A 203 13.11 26.36 -8.29
C ASP A 203 14.11 27.28 -9.02
N ALA A 204 14.20 27.18 -10.34
CA ALA A 204 15.07 28.01 -11.17
C ALA A 204 14.76 29.54 -11.11
N HIS A 205 13.59 29.90 -10.58
CA HIS A 205 13.10 31.27 -10.45
C HIS A 205 13.18 31.79 -9.00
N GLY A 206 13.79 31.03 -8.07
CA GLY A 206 13.91 31.41 -6.66
C GLY A 206 12.60 31.24 -5.87
N ARG A 207 11.62 30.49 -6.37
CA ARG A 207 10.37 30.23 -5.67
C ARG A 207 10.48 28.92 -4.87
N PRO A 208 9.80 28.81 -3.71
CA PRO A 208 9.84 27.58 -2.91
C PRO A 208 9.44 26.35 -3.73
N LEU A 209 10.32 25.35 -3.75
CA LEU A 209 10.08 24.08 -4.42
C LEU A 209 9.45 23.10 -3.44
N THR A 210 8.24 22.62 -3.77
CA THR A 210 7.47 21.67 -2.95
C THR A 210 6.84 20.58 -3.83
N VAL A 211 6.45 19.47 -3.24
CA VAL A 211 5.54 18.51 -3.89
C VAL A 211 4.16 19.15 -3.94
N LYS A 212 3.60 19.32 -5.12
CA LYS A 212 2.27 19.89 -5.36
C LYS A 212 1.17 18.85 -5.15
N CYS A 213 1.34 17.69 -5.76
CA CYS A 213 0.41 16.55 -5.62
C CYS A 213 1.09 15.23 -5.99
N SER A 214 0.52 14.13 -5.49
CA SER A 214 0.81 12.78 -5.96
C SER A 214 -0.04 12.48 -7.20
N LEU A 215 0.49 11.68 -8.11
CA LEU A 215 -0.16 11.30 -9.35
C LEU A 215 -0.42 9.78 -9.34
N CYS A 216 -1.48 9.35 -10.01
CA CYS A 216 -1.74 7.94 -10.23
C CYS A 216 -0.69 7.34 -11.18
N ALA A 217 -0.45 6.05 -11.05
CA ALA A 217 0.40 5.31 -12.01
C ALA A 217 -0.14 5.50 -13.43
N GLY A 218 0.76 5.69 -14.39
CA GLY A 218 0.42 5.95 -15.79
C GLY A 218 0.02 7.40 -16.11
N ALA A 219 -0.02 8.31 -15.14
CA ALA A 219 -0.27 9.73 -15.41
C ALA A 219 0.77 10.29 -16.39
N HIS A 220 0.33 11.12 -17.31
CA HIS A 220 1.15 11.69 -18.39
C HIS A 220 1.86 10.63 -19.26
N GLY A 221 1.37 9.38 -19.28
CA GLY A 221 1.99 8.28 -20.05
C GLY A 221 3.29 7.75 -19.46
N VAL A 222 3.56 8.03 -18.17
CA VAL A 222 4.74 7.52 -17.45
C VAL A 222 4.39 6.22 -16.75
N ASP A 223 5.09 5.14 -17.10
CA ASP A 223 5.07 3.90 -16.32
C ASP A 223 6.21 3.93 -15.29
N ASN A 224 5.84 3.94 -14.01
CA ASN A 224 6.81 3.97 -12.92
C ASN A 224 7.68 2.71 -12.87
N PHE A 225 7.17 1.58 -13.38
CA PHE A 225 7.88 0.29 -13.36
C PHE A 225 9.00 0.22 -14.38
N GLU A 226 8.94 0.98 -15.50
CA GLU A 226 10.02 1.03 -16.48
C GLU A 226 11.35 1.56 -15.90
N LEU A 227 11.30 2.28 -14.77
CA LEU A 227 12.47 2.90 -14.14
C LEU A 227 13.27 1.96 -13.23
N PHE A 228 12.71 0.81 -12.88
CA PHE A 228 13.30 -0.15 -11.94
C PHE A 228 13.71 -1.46 -12.60
N LEU A 229 13.62 -1.56 -13.93
CA LEU A 229 13.89 -2.78 -14.69
C LEU A 229 15.24 -2.79 -15.41
N ASP A 230 16.10 -1.76 -15.25
CA ASP A 230 17.46 -1.71 -15.81
C ASP A 230 18.54 -1.95 -14.74
#